data_7f6266794bc8b02835677ecd8b08c65d
#
_entry.id   7f6266794bc8b02835677ecd8b08c65d
#
_cell.length_a   1.000
_cell.length_b   1.000
_cell.length_c   1.000
_cell.angle_alpha   90.00
_cell.angle_beta   90.00
_cell.angle_gamma   90.00
#
_symmetry.space_group_name_H-M   'P 1'
#
loop_
_entity.id
_entity.type
_entity.pdbx_description
1 polymer ?
#
loop_
_entity_poly.entity_id
_entity_poly.type
_entity_poly.pdbx_seq_one_letter_code
_entity_poly.pdbx_strand_id
1 'polypeptide(L)'
;MSRPPMIGIIACSGKIGPHTVQLSNDKYAQAVATAAEALPVIVPVFPELVDPAQIIAGLDGLLFTGSPSNIEPHHYDGPPSPPGTEHDPARDNLALALWRTAVEAGLPVLGICRGFQEMNVAFGGTLHQQLDGPGAEHEPPSNEPVQEQYARNHALTVRPGGVLARLGLKEQIEVNSVHGQGIARVGQGLRVEAVAEDGLVEGLSVEGSRAFALGVQWHPEWEVMEHPDYRAIFRALGEACRARAGYSGSWQQTQSLLPSGSRK
;
A
#
# COMPACT_ATOMS: atom_id res chain seq x y z
N MET A 1 -6.60 -25.97 -15.24
CA MET A 1 -5.57 -25.38 -14.37
C MET A 1 -6.13 -24.08 -13.82
N SER A 2 -6.09 -23.86 -12.52
CA SER A 2 -6.50 -22.60 -11.91
C SER A 2 -5.48 -21.52 -12.31
N ARG A 3 -5.94 -20.29 -12.62
CA ARG A 3 -5.04 -19.16 -12.92
C ARG A 3 -4.36 -18.67 -11.63
N PRO A 4 -3.15 -18.07 -11.70
CA PRO A 4 -2.57 -17.40 -10.54
C PRO A 4 -3.50 -16.27 -10.06
N PRO A 5 -3.46 -15.91 -8.76
CA PRO A 5 -4.25 -14.79 -8.27
C PRO A 5 -3.82 -13.50 -8.96
N MET A 6 -4.78 -12.61 -9.19
CA MET A 6 -4.58 -11.30 -9.80
C MET A 6 -4.69 -10.22 -8.73
N ILE A 7 -3.62 -9.44 -8.54
CA ILE A 7 -3.63 -8.31 -7.61
C ILE A 7 -3.64 -7.01 -8.40
N GLY A 8 -4.70 -6.23 -8.22
CA GLY A 8 -4.83 -4.90 -8.79
C GLY A 8 -3.93 -3.90 -8.07
N ILE A 9 -3.09 -3.20 -8.82
CA ILE A 9 -2.21 -2.13 -8.33
C ILE A 9 -2.84 -0.81 -8.72
N ILE A 10 -3.28 -0.03 -7.73
CA ILE A 10 -3.91 1.28 -7.98
C ILE A 10 -2.87 2.23 -8.55
N ALA A 11 -3.18 2.77 -9.74
CA ALA A 11 -2.32 3.71 -10.44
C ALA A 11 -2.35 5.12 -9.82
N CYS A 12 -1.42 5.95 -10.25
CA CYS A 12 -1.46 7.41 -10.10
C CYS A 12 -1.75 8.04 -11.45
N SER A 13 -2.42 9.19 -11.45
CA SER A 13 -2.49 10.05 -12.62
C SER A 13 -1.17 10.80 -12.79
N GLY A 14 -0.68 10.88 -14.02
CA GLY A 14 0.56 11.59 -14.33
C GLY A 14 0.54 12.19 -15.71
N LYS A 15 1.62 12.88 -16.10
CA LYS A 15 1.79 13.45 -17.44
C LYS A 15 3.12 12.99 -18.05
N ILE A 16 3.05 12.56 -19.31
CA ILE A 16 4.24 12.33 -20.15
C ILE A 16 4.07 13.20 -21.40
N GLY A 17 4.84 14.27 -21.46
CA GLY A 17 4.64 15.30 -22.50
C GLY A 17 3.23 15.87 -22.43
N PRO A 18 2.46 15.92 -23.53
CA PRO A 18 1.09 16.44 -23.55
C PRO A 18 0.02 15.44 -23.08
N HIS A 19 0.41 14.18 -22.82
CA HIS A 19 -0.54 13.10 -22.52
C HIS A 19 -0.72 12.88 -21.04
N THR A 20 -1.98 12.74 -20.59
CA THR A 20 -2.29 12.17 -19.27
C THR A 20 -2.10 10.67 -19.33
N VAL A 21 -1.43 10.11 -18.33
CA VAL A 21 -1.11 8.68 -18.25
C VAL A 21 -1.50 8.13 -16.89
N GLN A 22 -1.73 6.83 -16.83
CA GLN A 22 -1.90 6.07 -15.61
C GLN A 22 -0.62 5.28 -15.36
N LEU A 23 0.01 5.46 -14.21
CA LEU A 23 1.34 4.90 -13.93
C LEU A 23 1.45 4.34 -12.52
N SER A 24 2.37 3.40 -12.37
CA SER A 24 2.81 2.85 -11.09
C SER A 24 4.31 2.57 -11.19
N ASN A 25 5.04 2.78 -10.09
CA ASN A 25 6.45 2.42 -10.05
C ASN A 25 6.62 0.90 -10.13
N ASP A 26 7.65 0.45 -10.87
CA ASP A 26 7.97 -0.96 -11.10
C ASP A 26 8.12 -1.78 -9.81
N LYS A 27 8.64 -1.17 -8.74
CA LYS A 27 8.86 -1.82 -7.45
C LYS A 27 7.60 -2.49 -6.88
N TYR A 28 6.42 -1.89 -7.09
CA TYR A 28 5.14 -2.49 -6.66
C TYR A 28 4.80 -3.74 -7.46
N ALA A 29 4.90 -3.67 -8.79
CA ALA A 29 4.64 -4.82 -9.65
C ALA A 29 5.65 -5.94 -9.42
N GLN A 30 6.93 -5.61 -9.20
CA GLN A 30 7.96 -6.57 -8.85
C GLN A 30 7.68 -7.26 -7.51
N ALA A 31 7.28 -6.52 -6.46
CA ALA A 31 6.94 -7.08 -5.17
C ALA A 31 5.71 -8.01 -5.24
N VAL A 32 4.68 -7.63 -6.00
CA VAL A 32 3.51 -8.50 -6.25
C VAL A 32 3.93 -9.77 -6.97
N ALA A 33 4.75 -9.68 -8.01
CA ALA A 33 5.16 -10.85 -8.79
C ALA A 33 6.10 -11.78 -8.02
N THR A 34 7.04 -11.22 -7.23
CA THR A 34 8.12 -12.01 -6.60
C THR A 34 7.78 -12.48 -5.19
N ALA A 35 7.22 -11.59 -4.34
CA ALA A 35 6.98 -11.88 -2.94
C ALA A 35 5.52 -12.29 -2.65
N ALA A 36 4.53 -11.72 -3.33
CA ALA A 36 3.14 -12.19 -3.23
C ALA A 36 2.84 -13.38 -4.15
N GLU A 37 3.72 -13.67 -5.12
CA GLU A 37 3.56 -14.74 -6.11
C GLU A 37 2.20 -14.66 -6.84
N ALA A 38 1.89 -13.47 -7.34
CA ALA A 38 0.64 -13.13 -8.00
C ALA A 38 0.87 -12.40 -9.32
N LEU A 39 -0.14 -12.34 -10.18
CA LEU A 39 -0.10 -11.54 -11.40
C LEU A 39 -0.43 -10.08 -11.06
N PRO A 40 0.50 -9.12 -11.26
CA PRO A 40 0.22 -7.71 -11.07
C PRO A 40 -0.61 -7.16 -12.24
N VAL A 41 -1.66 -6.39 -11.92
CA VAL A 41 -2.53 -5.73 -12.91
C VAL A 41 -2.67 -4.27 -12.53
N ILE A 42 -2.29 -3.34 -13.40
CA ILE A 42 -2.47 -1.91 -13.14
C ILE A 42 -3.96 -1.55 -13.27
N VAL A 43 -4.51 -0.95 -12.22
CA VAL A 43 -5.88 -0.46 -12.17
C VAL A 43 -5.88 1.05 -12.40
N PRO A 44 -6.41 1.53 -13.53
CA PRO A 44 -6.45 2.96 -13.82
C PRO A 44 -7.46 3.69 -12.92
N VAL A 45 -7.16 4.93 -12.57
CA VAL A 45 -8.03 5.76 -11.73
C VAL A 45 -8.96 6.63 -12.57
N PHE A 46 -10.07 6.04 -12.98
CA PHE A 46 -11.15 6.71 -13.72
C PHE A 46 -12.47 6.59 -12.94
N PRO A 47 -12.69 7.39 -11.87
CA PRO A 47 -13.82 7.24 -10.96
C PRO A 47 -15.18 7.37 -11.64
N GLU A 48 -15.26 8.09 -12.77
CA GLU A 48 -16.50 8.30 -13.52
C GLU A 48 -16.78 7.22 -14.57
N LEU A 49 -15.78 6.38 -14.90
CA LEU A 49 -15.86 5.38 -15.96
C LEU A 49 -15.84 3.94 -15.43
N VAL A 50 -15.35 3.73 -14.23
CA VAL A 50 -15.14 2.39 -13.67
C VAL A 50 -15.82 2.27 -12.32
N ASP A 51 -16.75 1.35 -12.20
CA ASP A 51 -17.42 1.02 -10.95
C ASP A 51 -16.45 0.22 -10.04
N PRO A 52 -16.23 0.65 -8.78
CA PRO A 52 -15.48 -0.12 -7.78
C PRO A 52 -15.90 -1.59 -7.66
N ALA A 53 -17.19 -1.89 -7.78
CA ALA A 53 -17.69 -3.25 -7.72
C ALA A 53 -17.19 -4.13 -8.88
N GLN A 54 -17.01 -3.56 -10.08
CA GLN A 54 -16.45 -4.28 -11.24
C GLN A 54 -14.97 -4.59 -11.05
N ILE A 55 -14.20 -3.65 -10.47
CA ILE A 55 -12.80 -3.86 -10.12
C ILE A 55 -12.68 -5.03 -9.14
N ILE A 56 -13.48 -5.00 -8.06
CA ILE A 56 -13.47 -6.03 -7.02
C ILE A 56 -13.89 -7.40 -7.54
N ALA A 57 -14.85 -7.46 -8.45
CA ALA A 57 -15.30 -8.72 -9.06
C ALA A 57 -14.22 -9.34 -9.99
N GLY A 58 -13.37 -8.51 -10.59
CA GLY A 58 -12.33 -8.95 -11.53
C GLY A 58 -10.99 -9.34 -10.91
N LEU A 59 -10.80 -9.11 -9.60
CA LEU A 59 -9.51 -9.25 -8.93
C LEU A 59 -9.59 -10.16 -7.71
N ASP A 60 -8.44 -10.71 -7.30
CA ASP A 60 -8.30 -11.54 -6.11
C ASP A 60 -7.72 -10.76 -4.93
N GLY A 61 -7.20 -9.55 -5.15
CA GLY A 61 -6.71 -8.63 -4.14
C GLY A 61 -6.37 -7.26 -4.72
N LEU A 62 -6.11 -6.28 -3.84
CA LEU A 62 -5.72 -4.92 -4.21
C LEU A 62 -4.47 -4.47 -3.45
N LEU A 63 -3.62 -3.71 -4.14
CA LEU A 63 -2.49 -2.98 -3.61
C LEU A 63 -2.70 -1.48 -3.89
N PHE A 64 -2.87 -0.70 -2.82
CA PHE A 64 -2.90 0.76 -2.88
C PHE A 64 -1.47 1.27 -2.69
N THR A 65 -0.92 1.87 -3.74
CA THR A 65 0.49 2.28 -3.79
C THR A 65 0.76 3.59 -3.04
N GLY A 66 2.03 3.87 -2.74
CA GLY A 66 2.47 5.23 -2.46
C GLY A 66 2.36 6.14 -3.68
N SER A 67 2.44 7.44 -3.45
CA SER A 67 2.42 8.50 -4.47
C SER A 67 3.07 9.77 -3.92
N PRO A 68 3.68 10.61 -4.76
CA PRO A 68 4.13 11.94 -4.35
C PRO A 68 2.96 12.90 -4.07
N SER A 69 1.75 12.62 -4.60
CA SER A 69 0.58 13.45 -4.34
C SER A 69 -0.01 13.20 -2.96
N ASN A 70 -0.50 14.26 -2.33
CA ASN A 70 -1.23 14.21 -1.06
C ASN A 70 -2.73 14.02 -1.30
N ILE A 71 -3.44 13.40 -0.34
CA ILE A 71 -4.90 13.33 -0.35
C ILE A 71 -5.45 14.75 -0.16
N GLU A 72 -6.47 15.13 -0.94
CA GLU A 72 -7.10 16.45 -0.80
C GLU A 72 -7.75 16.60 0.58
N PRO A 73 -7.51 17.76 1.27
CA PRO A 73 -7.91 17.93 2.68
C PRO A 73 -9.43 17.88 2.91
N HIS A 74 -10.24 18.17 1.89
CA HIS A 74 -11.70 18.11 2.04
C HIS A 74 -12.23 16.69 2.31
N HIS A 75 -11.45 15.63 2.01
CA HIS A 75 -11.82 14.25 2.32
C HIS A 75 -11.71 13.88 3.80
N TYR A 76 -11.00 14.70 4.60
CA TYR A 76 -10.79 14.46 6.03
C TYR A 76 -10.99 15.71 6.90
N ASP A 77 -11.75 16.71 6.39
CA ASP A 77 -12.04 17.99 7.05
C ASP A 77 -10.77 18.77 7.46
N GLY A 78 -9.70 18.62 6.67
CA GLY A 78 -8.43 19.31 6.90
C GLY A 78 -8.44 20.76 6.43
N PRO A 79 -7.51 21.62 6.94
CA PRO A 79 -7.32 22.96 6.43
C PRO A 79 -6.80 22.92 4.99
N PRO A 80 -6.92 24.04 4.21
CA PRO A 80 -6.36 24.10 2.86
C PRO A 80 -4.89 23.69 2.81
N SER A 81 -4.51 22.95 1.78
CA SER A 81 -3.13 22.53 1.60
C SER A 81 -2.19 23.71 1.38
N PRO A 82 -0.92 23.62 1.80
CA PRO A 82 0.10 24.59 1.45
C PRO A 82 0.21 24.80 -0.07
N PRO A 83 0.57 26.02 -0.54
CA PRO A 83 0.76 26.27 -1.96
C PRO A 83 1.81 25.31 -2.57
N GLY A 84 1.51 24.76 -3.74
CA GLY A 84 2.41 23.85 -4.44
C GLY A 84 2.24 22.36 -4.06
N THR A 85 1.36 22.04 -3.12
CA THR A 85 1.04 20.62 -2.81
C THR A 85 0.39 19.96 -4.03
N GLU A 86 0.95 18.84 -4.46
CA GLU A 86 0.39 18.03 -5.53
C GLU A 86 -0.77 17.16 -5.01
N HIS A 87 -1.85 17.08 -5.78
CA HIS A 87 -3.02 16.24 -5.51
C HIS A 87 -3.37 15.38 -6.73
N ASP A 88 -4.06 14.26 -6.48
CA ASP A 88 -4.64 13.39 -7.52
C ASP A 88 -6.12 13.12 -7.19
N PRO A 89 -7.03 14.07 -7.53
CA PRO A 89 -8.45 13.94 -7.21
C PRO A 89 -9.11 12.71 -7.81
N ALA A 90 -8.67 12.26 -8.98
CA ALA A 90 -9.20 11.04 -9.60
C ALA A 90 -8.87 9.81 -8.77
N ARG A 91 -7.64 9.76 -8.27
CA ARG A 91 -7.21 8.69 -7.37
C ARG A 91 -7.91 8.77 -6.02
N ASP A 92 -8.05 9.94 -5.41
CA ASP A 92 -8.76 10.11 -4.15
C ASP A 92 -10.17 9.54 -4.23
N ASN A 93 -10.94 9.96 -5.24
CA ASN A 93 -12.34 9.54 -5.41
C ASN A 93 -12.46 8.02 -5.59
N LEU A 94 -11.59 7.40 -6.39
CA LEU A 94 -11.65 5.95 -6.63
C LEU A 94 -11.09 5.15 -5.44
N ALA A 95 -9.93 5.52 -4.92
CA ALA A 95 -9.25 4.76 -3.87
C ALA A 95 -10.02 4.73 -2.56
N LEU A 96 -10.59 5.87 -2.13
CA LEU A 96 -11.37 5.95 -0.89
C LEU A 96 -12.65 5.08 -0.97
N ALA A 97 -13.33 5.07 -2.13
CA ALA A 97 -14.47 4.20 -2.37
C ALA A 97 -14.08 2.72 -2.40
N LEU A 98 -12.96 2.39 -3.07
CA LEU A 98 -12.44 1.02 -3.19
C LEU A 98 -12.05 0.42 -1.85
N TRP A 99 -11.43 1.20 -0.94
CA TRP A 99 -11.04 0.71 0.38
C TRP A 99 -12.25 0.13 1.14
N ARG A 100 -13.35 0.88 1.24
CA ARG A 100 -14.56 0.44 1.92
C ARG A 100 -15.18 -0.77 1.25
N THR A 101 -15.41 -0.68 -0.06
CA THR A 101 -16.07 -1.74 -0.83
C THR A 101 -15.24 -3.03 -0.84
N ALA A 102 -13.92 -2.95 -0.92
CA ALA A 102 -13.03 -4.12 -0.89
C ALA A 102 -13.07 -4.84 0.46
N VAL A 103 -13.00 -4.10 1.56
CA VAL A 103 -13.08 -4.68 2.91
C VAL A 103 -14.45 -5.32 3.15
N GLU A 104 -15.55 -4.67 2.78
CA GLU A 104 -16.91 -5.20 2.88
C GLU A 104 -17.09 -6.48 2.05
N ALA A 105 -16.51 -6.53 0.86
CA ALA A 105 -16.51 -7.70 -0.02
C ALA A 105 -15.57 -8.83 0.46
N GLY A 106 -14.76 -8.60 1.49
CA GLY A 106 -13.74 -9.55 1.95
C GLY A 106 -12.63 -9.76 0.91
N LEU A 107 -12.29 -8.73 0.14
CA LEU A 107 -11.14 -8.75 -0.76
C LEU A 107 -9.86 -8.46 0.02
N PRO A 108 -8.78 -9.26 -0.11
CA PRO A 108 -7.49 -8.95 0.49
C PRO A 108 -6.93 -7.63 -0.02
N VAL A 109 -6.49 -6.77 0.90
CA VAL A 109 -5.98 -5.43 0.57
C VAL A 109 -4.70 -5.09 1.34
N LEU A 110 -3.78 -4.41 0.68
CA LEU A 110 -2.58 -3.82 1.26
C LEU A 110 -2.49 -2.35 0.83
N GLY A 111 -2.31 -1.44 1.79
CA GLY A 111 -2.00 -0.04 1.53
C GLY A 111 -0.57 0.30 1.91
N ILE A 112 0.14 1.03 1.05
CA ILE A 112 1.53 1.45 1.27
C ILE A 112 1.62 2.97 1.18
N CYS A 113 2.21 3.62 2.18
CA CYS A 113 2.44 5.06 2.27
C CYS A 113 1.13 5.83 2.01
N ARG A 114 0.95 6.47 0.87
CA ARG A 114 -0.31 7.13 0.54
C ARG A 114 -1.51 6.17 0.60
N GLY A 115 -1.36 4.91 0.17
CA GLY A 115 -2.42 3.90 0.27
C GLY A 115 -2.81 3.57 1.72
N PHE A 116 -1.90 3.64 2.66
CA PHE A 116 -2.17 3.56 4.10
C PHE A 116 -2.95 4.79 4.61
N GLN A 117 -2.59 5.98 4.15
CA GLN A 117 -3.31 7.22 4.47
C GLN A 117 -4.73 7.20 3.88
N GLU A 118 -4.89 6.71 2.64
CA GLU A 118 -6.19 6.47 2.00
C GLU A 118 -7.06 5.53 2.84
N MET A 119 -6.50 4.44 3.39
CA MET A 119 -7.18 3.56 4.33
C MET A 119 -7.73 4.34 5.54
N ASN A 120 -6.89 5.13 6.19
CA ASN A 120 -7.31 5.90 7.36
C ASN A 120 -8.45 6.88 7.04
N VAL A 121 -8.33 7.63 5.95
CA VAL A 121 -9.36 8.60 5.51
C VAL A 121 -10.65 7.88 5.12
N ALA A 122 -10.56 6.78 4.39
CA ALA A 122 -11.73 5.97 4.02
C ALA A 122 -12.52 5.48 5.25
N PHE A 123 -11.86 5.26 6.38
CA PHE A 123 -12.49 4.88 7.65
C PHE A 123 -12.79 6.08 8.57
N GLY A 124 -12.75 7.31 8.05
CA GLY A 124 -13.14 8.54 8.76
C GLY A 124 -12.05 9.08 9.67
N GLY A 125 -10.79 8.68 9.48
CA GLY A 125 -9.63 9.27 10.14
C GLY A 125 -9.22 10.59 9.52
N THR A 126 -8.22 11.26 10.12
CA THR A 126 -7.66 12.53 9.63
C THR A 126 -6.15 12.45 9.49
N LEU A 127 -5.55 13.39 8.74
CA LEU A 127 -4.12 13.44 8.47
C LEU A 127 -3.51 14.75 8.95
N HIS A 128 -2.26 14.68 9.41
CA HIS A 128 -1.34 15.80 9.40
C HIS A 128 -0.91 16.07 7.96
N GLN A 129 -1.06 17.29 7.47
CA GLN A 129 -0.67 17.64 6.09
C GLN A 129 0.84 17.77 5.94
N GLN A 130 1.50 18.15 7.02
CA GLN A 130 2.96 18.23 7.14
C GLN A 130 3.34 17.70 8.52
N LEU A 131 4.42 16.95 8.56
CA LEU A 131 5.02 16.46 9.78
C LEU A 131 6.15 17.43 10.13
N ASP A 132 5.87 18.34 11.08
CA ASP A 132 6.79 19.38 11.50
C ASP A 132 7.31 19.08 12.92
N GLY A 133 8.59 19.39 13.17
CA GLY A 133 9.18 19.39 14.52
C GLY A 133 10.45 18.57 14.68
N PRO A 134 11.15 18.70 15.82
CA PRO A 134 12.31 17.89 16.12
C PRO A 134 11.94 16.40 16.26
N GLY A 135 12.57 15.55 15.48
CA GLY A 135 12.29 14.11 15.40
C GLY A 135 11.29 13.70 14.30
N ALA A 136 10.72 14.65 13.58
CA ALA A 136 9.86 14.39 12.42
C ALA A 136 10.67 14.16 11.12
N GLU A 137 11.74 13.39 11.21
CA GLU A 137 12.59 13.06 10.06
C GLU A 137 11.99 11.89 9.28
N HIS A 138 10.76 12.12 8.72
CA HIS A 138 10.04 11.10 7.95
C HIS A 138 10.27 11.22 6.45
N GLU A 139 10.80 12.35 5.99
CA GLU A 139 11.05 12.60 4.57
C GLU A 139 12.54 12.95 4.36
N PRO A 140 13.31 12.06 3.69
CA PRO A 140 14.70 12.33 3.39
C PRO A 140 14.82 13.46 2.35
N PRO A 141 15.97 14.16 2.27
CA PRO A 141 16.22 15.16 1.26
C PRO A 141 16.03 14.60 -0.15
N SER A 142 15.24 15.27 -0.99
CA SER A 142 14.88 14.83 -2.35
C SER A 142 16.07 14.75 -3.32
N ASN A 143 17.22 15.36 -2.96
CA ASN A 143 18.45 15.33 -3.76
C ASN A 143 19.39 14.18 -3.41
N GLU A 144 19.04 13.34 -2.43
CA GLU A 144 19.81 12.14 -2.11
C GLU A 144 19.58 11.04 -3.17
N PRO A 145 20.55 10.13 -3.37
CA PRO A 145 20.33 8.93 -4.17
C PRO A 145 19.13 8.13 -3.66
N VAL A 146 18.39 7.50 -4.56
CA VAL A 146 17.18 6.74 -4.20
C VAL A 146 17.45 5.67 -3.14
N GLN A 147 18.60 5.00 -3.18
CA GLN A 147 19.01 4.01 -2.18
C GLN A 147 19.12 4.61 -0.78
N GLU A 148 19.64 5.83 -0.68
CA GLU A 148 19.76 6.54 0.59
C GLU A 148 18.38 7.00 1.11
N GLN A 149 17.51 7.48 0.20
CA GLN A 149 16.15 7.88 0.57
C GLN A 149 15.34 6.69 1.13
N TYR A 150 15.56 5.48 0.63
CA TYR A 150 14.90 4.26 1.09
C TYR A 150 15.72 3.44 2.09
N ALA A 151 16.78 4.01 2.67
CA ALA A 151 17.54 3.35 3.73
C ALA A 151 16.67 3.07 4.97
N ARG A 152 16.91 1.94 5.63
CA ARG A 152 16.19 1.53 6.85
C ARG A 152 16.85 2.19 8.07
N ASN A 153 16.33 3.32 8.46
CA ASN A 153 16.85 4.13 9.57
C ASN A 153 15.74 4.64 10.51
N HIS A 154 14.50 4.21 10.29
CA HIS A 154 13.34 4.63 11.07
C HIS A 154 12.84 3.51 11.98
N ALA A 155 12.90 3.72 13.28
CA ALA A 155 12.56 2.71 14.28
C ALA A 155 11.08 2.69 14.60
N LEU A 156 10.46 1.51 14.58
CA LEU A 156 9.06 1.29 14.91
C LEU A 156 8.86 0.27 16.02
N THR A 157 7.85 0.50 16.86
CA THR A 157 7.31 -0.46 17.81
C THR A 157 6.06 -1.13 17.24
N VAL A 158 6.15 -2.44 16.97
CA VAL A 158 5.01 -3.28 16.53
C VAL A 158 4.14 -3.64 17.73
N ARG A 159 2.83 -3.44 17.61
CA ARG A 159 1.87 -3.73 18.68
C ARG A 159 1.58 -5.25 18.77
N PRO A 160 1.56 -5.82 19.99
CA PRO A 160 1.33 -7.25 20.17
C PRO A 160 -0.09 -7.67 19.76
N GLY A 161 -0.21 -8.90 19.23
CA GLY A 161 -1.49 -9.52 18.87
C GLY A 161 -2.16 -8.95 17.60
N GLY A 162 -1.51 -8.01 16.91
CA GLY A 162 -1.94 -7.47 15.63
C GLY A 162 -1.56 -8.33 14.43
N VAL A 163 -1.85 -7.85 13.23
CA VAL A 163 -1.49 -8.53 11.97
C VAL A 163 0.02 -8.64 11.83
N LEU A 164 0.76 -7.55 12.01
CA LEU A 164 2.22 -7.53 11.87
C LEU A 164 2.91 -8.50 12.84
N ALA A 165 2.47 -8.54 14.09
CA ALA A 165 3.01 -9.49 15.08
C ALA A 165 2.72 -10.95 14.70
N ARG A 166 1.52 -11.26 14.17
CA ARG A 166 1.17 -12.61 13.66
C ARG A 166 1.96 -13.02 12.42
N LEU A 167 2.42 -12.06 11.62
CA LEU A 167 3.32 -12.30 10.49
C LEU A 167 4.77 -12.57 10.92
N GLY A 168 5.05 -12.48 12.23
CA GLY A 168 6.38 -12.76 12.80
C GLY A 168 7.32 -11.56 12.81
N LEU A 169 6.83 -10.34 12.62
CA LEU A 169 7.64 -9.14 12.81
C LEU A 169 7.99 -9.00 14.30
N LYS A 170 9.23 -8.60 14.59
CA LYS A 170 9.69 -8.36 15.95
C LYS A 170 8.99 -7.16 16.55
N GLU A 171 9.00 -7.04 17.87
CA GLU A 171 8.46 -5.88 18.60
C GLU A 171 9.13 -4.57 18.17
N GLN A 172 10.44 -4.60 17.95
CA GLN A 172 11.22 -3.48 17.43
C GLN A 172 11.72 -3.84 16.03
N ILE A 173 11.41 -2.98 15.05
CA ILE A 173 11.86 -3.10 13.67
C ILE A 173 12.41 -1.77 13.18
N GLU A 174 13.30 -1.82 12.20
CA GLU A 174 13.72 -0.65 11.43
C GLU A 174 13.11 -0.71 10.05
N VAL A 175 12.60 0.42 9.56
CA VAL A 175 12.00 0.56 8.22
C VAL A 175 12.56 1.79 7.50
N ASN A 176 12.25 1.92 6.22
CA ASN A 176 12.46 3.18 5.50
C ASN A 176 11.31 4.16 5.78
N SER A 177 11.57 5.46 5.64
CA SER A 177 10.56 6.50 5.79
C SER A 177 10.71 7.54 4.67
N VAL A 178 9.66 7.72 3.85
CA VAL A 178 9.65 8.64 2.69
C VAL A 178 8.25 9.25 2.59
N HIS A 179 7.88 10.10 3.55
CA HIS A 179 6.56 10.72 3.56
C HIS A 179 6.50 12.03 4.36
N GLY A 180 5.80 13.02 3.85
CA GLY A 180 5.56 14.30 4.51
C GLY A 180 4.20 14.40 5.21
N GLN A 181 3.25 13.48 4.92
CA GLN A 181 1.96 13.37 5.62
C GLN A 181 1.95 12.18 6.59
N GLY A 182 1.12 12.25 7.62
CA GLY A 182 0.94 11.15 8.57
C GLY A 182 -0.44 11.13 9.21
N ILE A 183 -0.75 10.09 9.98
CA ILE A 183 -2.03 9.92 10.66
C ILE A 183 -2.13 10.89 11.83
N ALA A 184 -3.15 11.76 11.82
CA ALA A 184 -3.48 12.65 12.96
C ALA A 184 -4.49 11.99 13.91
N ARG A 185 -5.55 11.38 13.35
CA ARG A 185 -6.57 10.66 14.09
C ARG A 185 -6.91 9.37 13.35
N VAL A 186 -6.85 8.25 14.06
CA VAL A 186 -7.17 6.93 13.51
C VAL A 186 -8.66 6.83 13.20
N GLY A 187 -8.98 6.24 12.04
CA GLY A 187 -10.33 5.96 11.59
C GLY A 187 -11.05 4.91 12.44
N GLN A 188 -12.37 4.89 12.36
CA GLN A 188 -13.18 3.95 13.13
C GLN A 188 -13.02 2.51 12.60
N GLY A 189 -12.92 1.54 13.54
CA GLY A 189 -12.74 0.13 13.18
C GLY A 189 -11.32 -0.20 12.66
N LEU A 190 -10.37 0.71 12.84
CA LEU A 190 -8.96 0.46 12.57
C LEU A 190 -8.19 0.18 13.87
N ARG A 191 -7.30 -0.80 13.82
CA ARG A 191 -6.38 -1.16 14.88
C ARG A 191 -4.98 -0.66 14.53
N VAL A 192 -4.31 -0.03 15.52
CA VAL A 192 -2.91 0.35 15.40
C VAL A 192 -2.01 -0.89 15.47
N GLU A 193 -1.19 -1.07 14.46
CA GLU A 193 -0.26 -2.19 14.30
C GLU A 193 1.20 -1.81 14.62
N ALA A 194 1.59 -0.58 14.28
CA ALA A 194 2.94 -0.06 14.54
C ALA A 194 2.93 1.44 14.80
N VAL A 195 3.89 1.90 15.60
CA VAL A 195 4.04 3.30 15.99
C VAL A 195 5.53 3.68 15.98
N ALA A 196 5.88 4.85 15.47
CA ALA A 196 7.21 5.42 15.50
C ALA A 196 7.58 5.94 16.91
N GLU A 197 8.86 6.28 17.14
CA GLU A 197 9.34 6.78 18.42
C GLU A 197 8.70 8.12 18.82
N ASP A 198 8.37 8.97 17.85
CA ASP A 198 7.67 10.24 18.06
C ASP A 198 6.15 10.09 18.33
N GLY A 199 5.64 8.86 18.28
CA GLY A 199 4.25 8.52 18.49
C GLY A 199 3.38 8.50 17.23
N LEU A 200 3.96 8.78 16.04
CA LEU A 200 3.22 8.70 14.78
C LEU A 200 2.79 7.26 14.49
N VAL A 201 1.53 7.10 14.06
CA VAL A 201 1.00 5.78 13.67
C VAL A 201 1.52 5.42 12.29
N GLU A 202 2.20 4.28 12.21
CA GLU A 202 2.88 3.79 11.02
C GLU A 202 2.25 2.53 10.43
N GLY A 203 1.36 1.87 11.15
CA GLY A 203 0.67 0.67 10.67
C GLY A 203 -0.75 0.59 11.20
N LEU A 204 -1.69 0.21 10.34
CA LEU A 204 -3.10 -0.01 10.67
C LEU A 204 -3.61 -1.31 10.03
N SER A 205 -4.54 -1.98 10.70
CA SER A 205 -5.34 -3.06 10.13
C SER A 205 -6.83 -2.83 10.38
N VAL A 206 -7.70 -3.45 9.58
CA VAL A 206 -9.16 -3.38 9.81
C VAL A 206 -9.56 -4.41 10.85
N GLU A 207 -10.15 -3.96 11.97
CA GLU A 207 -10.65 -4.84 13.02
C GLU A 207 -11.81 -5.71 12.51
N GLY A 208 -11.74 -7.01 12.82
CA GLY A 208 -12.79 -7.94 12.41
C GLY A 208 -12.92 -8.16 10.91
N SER A 209 -11.97 -7.72 10.10
CA SER A 209 -11.98 -7.98 8.66
C SER A 209 -12.00 -9.48 8.37
N ARG A 210 -12.82 -9.89 7.38
CA ARG A 210 -12.92 -11.28 6.91
C ARG A 210 -11.74 -11.71 6.04
N ALA A 211 -10.95 -10.76 5.57
CA ALA A 211 -9.76 -10.99 4.75
C ALA A 211 -8.57 -10.18 5.26
N PHE A 212 -7.40 -10.43 4.70
CA PHE A 212 -6.20 -9.61 4.95
C PHE A 212 -6.47 -8.15 4.58
N ALA A 213 -6.35 -7.25 5.55
CA ALA A 213 -6.55 -5.81 5.34
C ALA A 213 -5.56 -5.05 6.22
N LEU A 214 -4.44 -4.66 5.62
CA LEU A 214 -3.30 -4.02 6.27
C LEU A 214 -2.90 -2.76 5.52
N GLY A 215 -2.54 -1.72 6.24
CA GLY A 215 -1.86 -0.53 5.73
C GLY A 215 -0.58 -0.29 6.49
N VAL A 216 0.49 0.13 5.80
CA VAL A 216 1.78 0.50 6.38
C VAL A 216 2.28 1.80 5.76
N GLN A 217 2.87 2.67 6.57
CA GLN A 217 3.33 3.98 6.11
C GLN A 217 4.67 3.89 5.36
N TRP A 218 5.53 2.96 5.78
CA TRP A 218 6.81 2.70 5.10
C TRP A 218 6.63 1.98 3.76
N HIS A 219 7.72 1.74 3.05
CA HIS A 219 7.75 1.14 1.72
C HIS A 219 8.33 -0.30 1.73
N PRO A 220 7.55 -1.33 2.10
CA PRO A 220 8.03 -2.72 2.15
C PRO A 220 8.23 -3.34 0.76
N GLU A 221 7.80 -2.67 -0.32
CA GLU A 221 8.06 -3.09 -1.69
C GLU A 221 9.51 -2.81 -2.13
N TRP A 222 10.23 -1.91 -1.43
CA TRP A 222 11.61 -1.61 -1.72
C TRP A 222 12.51 -2.76 -1.28
N GLU A 223 13.26 -3.33 -2.23
CA GLU A 223 14.14 -4.47 -1.98
C GLU A 223 13.44 -5.61 -1.21
N VAL A 224 12.18 -5.89 -1.55
CA VAL A 224 11.29 -6.81 -0.83
C VAL A 224 11.89 -8.20 -0.60
N MET A 225 12.75 -8.68 -1.50
CA MET A 225 13.37 -10.00 -1.38
C MET A 225 14.57 -10.03 -0.44
N GLU A 226 15.17 -8.88 -0.16
CA GLU A 226 16.33 -8.74 0.74
C GLU A 226 15.91 -8.64 2.22
N HIS A 227 14.66 -8.22 2.48
CA HIS A 227 14.13 -7.98 3.82
C HIS A 227 13.03 -9.00 4.19
N PRO A 228 13.32 -9.94 5.12
CA PRO A 228 12.35 -10.98 5.51
C PRO A 228 11.01 -10.47 6.06
N ASP A 229 11.03 -9.36 6.80
CA ASP A 229 9.86 -8.67 7.33
C ASP A 229 8.99 -8.05 6.21
N TYR A 230 9.61 -7.39 5.24
CA TYR A 230 8.93 -6.84 4.07
C TYR A 230 8.30 -7.95 3.22
N ARG A 231 9.08 -9.00 2.96
CA ARG A 231 8.61 -10.18 2.24
C ARG A 231 7.45 -10.88 2.94
N ALA A 232 7.43 -10.93 4.28
CA ALA A 232 6.35 -11.54 5.05
C ALA A 232 5.00 -10.84 4.80
N ILE A 233 4.99 -9.50 4.67
CA ILE A 233 3.78 -8.71 4.37
C ILE A 233 3.22 -9.08 3.00
N PHE A 234 4.05 -9.08 1.95
CA PHE A 234 3.61 -9.41 0.60
C PHE A 234 3.21 -10.88 0.45
N ARG A 235 3.94 -11.79 1.11
CA ARG A 235 3.57 -13.21 1.14
C ARG A 235 2.18 -13.42 1.75
N ALA A 236 1.87 -12.74 2.85
CA ALA A 236 0.56 -12.82 3.49
C ALA A 236 -0.56 -12.30 2.59
N LEU A 237 -0.34 -11.19 1.87
CA LEU A 237 -1.27 -10.72 0.85
C LEU A 237 -1.50 -11.79 -0.22
N GLY A 238 -0.42 -12.35 -0.78
CA GLY A 238 -0.51 -13.39 -1.81
C GLY A 238 -1.21 -14.66 -1.33
N GLU A 239 -0.96 -15.11 -0.11
CA GLU A 239 -1.65 -16.25 0.50
C GLU A 239 -3.16 -15.99 0.65
N ALA A 240 -3.54 -14.80 1.11
CA ALA A 240 -4.95 -14.40 1.21
C ALA A 240 -5.64 -14.35 -0.17
N CYS A 241 -4.95 -13.83 -1.19
CA CYS A 241 -5.46 -13.79 -2.56
C CYS A 241 -5.62 -15.20 -3.16
N ARG A 242 -4.66 -16.10 -2.91
CA ARG A 242 -4.77 -17.51 -3.32
C ARG A 242 -5.96 -18.21 -2.67
N ALA A 243 -6.16 -18.00 -1.38
CA ALA A 243 -7.32 -18.56 -0.66
C ALA A 243 -8.65 -18.08 -1.26
N ARG A 244 -8.75 -16.78 -1.57
CA ARG A 244 -9.94 -16.20 -2.22
C ARG A 244 -10.18 -16.77 -3.62
N ALA A 245 -9.13 -16.89 -4.44
CA ALA A 245 -9.20 -17.44 -5.80
C ALA A 245 -9.50 -18.94 -5.86
N GLY A 246 -9.50 -19.66 -4.72
CA GLY A 246 -9.58 -21.12 -4.69
C GLY A 246 -8.35 -21.78 -5.35
N TYR A 247 -7.20 -21.10 -5.35
CA TYR A 247 -5.98 -21.56 -6.00
C TYR A 247 -5.21 -22.52 -5.10
N SER A 248 -5.06 -23.78 -5.54
CA SER A 248 -4.33 -24.83 -4.81
C SER A 248 -2.93 -25.15 -5.38
N GLY A 249 -2.50 -24.45 -6.44
CA GLY A 249 -1.19 -24.64 -7.08
C GLY A 249 -0.07 -23.83 -6.42
N SER A 250 1.19 -24.27 -6.56
CA SER A 250 2.34 -23.43 -6.22
C SER A 250 2.76 -22.56 -7.42
N TRP A 251 3.20 -21.32 -7.16
CA TRP A 251 3.70 -20.40 -8.18
C TRP A 251 4.91 -20.98 -8.95
N GLN A 252 5.74 -21.79 -8.28
CA GLN A 252 6.88 -22.46 -8.90
C GLN A 252 6.47 -23.43 -10.00
N GLN A 253 5.31 -24.07 -9.91
CA GLN A 253 4.78 -24.92 -10.98
C GLN A 253 4.37 -24.14 -12.22
N THR A 254 3.95 -22.91 -12.06
CA THR A 254 3.57 -22.02 -13.20
C THR A 254 4.79 -21.48 -13.92
N GLN A 255 5.89 -21.21 -13.23
CA GLN A 255 7.15 -20.76 -13.85
C GLN A 255 7.83 -21.83 -14.71
N SER A 256 7.63 -23.11 -14.41
CA SER A 256 8.19 -24.21 -15.23
C SER A 256 7.53 -24.34 -16.62
N LEU A 257 6.41 -23.66 -16.84
CA LEU A 257 5.69 -23.61 -18.12
C LEU A 257 6.13 -22.46 -19.05
N LEU A 258 6.94 -21.53 -18.54
CA LEU A 258 7.51 -20.49 -19.37
C LEU A 258 8.69 -21.06 -20.18
N PRO A 259 8.77 -20.80 -21.50
CA PRO A 259 9.90 -21.25 -22.29
C PRO A 259 11.19 -20.67 -21.69
N SER A 260 12.22 -21.49 -21.58
CA SER A 260 13.56 -21.14 -21.08
C SER A 260 14.26 -20.21 -22.08
N GLY A 261 13.76 -18.98 -22.21
CA GLY A 261 14.20 -17.98 -23.15
C GLY A 261 14.62 -16.69 -22.47
N SER A 262 15.92 -16.50 -22.42
CA SER A 262 16.65 -15.22 -22.24
C SER A 262 16.53 -14.55 -20.87
N ARG A 263 17.27 -15.06 -19.90
CA ARG A 263 17.94 -14.16 -18.95
C ARG A 263 19.15 -13.53 -19.65
N LYS A 264 19.02 -12.30 -20.08
CA LYS A 264 20.15 -11.41 -20.41
C LYS A 264 19.89 -10.08 -19.74
#